data_b4a04c3d475a07ad13b2a720515cbd87
#
_entry.id   b4a04c3d475a07ad13b2a720515cbd87
#
_cell.length_a   1.000
_cell.length_b   1.000
_cell.length_c   1.000
_cell.angle_alpha   90.00
_cell.angle_beta   90.00
_cell.angle_gamma   90.00
#
_symmetry.space_group_name_H-M   'P 1'
#
loop_
_entity.id
_entity.type
_entity.pdbx_description
1 polymer ?
#
loop_
_entity_poly.entity_id
_entity_poly.type
_entity_poly.pdbx_seq_one_letter_code
_entity_poly.pdbx_strand_id
1 'polypeptide(L)'
;MKIIKLSNGVEMPQLGYGVYQVTPEECERCVSDALSVGYRMIDTAQAYHNEEGVGRAVKKSGIARDEVFIVSKIWISNYGYEKAKTSIDESLRKLQTEYIDLMLLHQPFCDRYGAYRALEEAYREGKLRAIGVSNFYPDHLIDLASNVDVKPMVNQVETH
;
A
#
# COMPACT_ATOMS: atom_id res chain seq x y z
N MET A 1 -2.95 14.26 -14.92
CA MET A 1 -2.45 14.13 -13.52
C MET A 1 -0.93 14.13 -13.56
N LYS A 2 -0.26 14.76 -12.56
CA LYS A 2 1.21 14.65 -12.45
C LYS A 2 1.60 13.28 -11.92
N ILE A 3 2.69 12.72 -12.44
CA ILE A 3 3.19 11.38 -12.12
C ILE A 3 4.62 11.48 -11.61
N ILE A 4 4.95 10.67 -10.63
CA ILE A 4 6.29 10.46 -10.11
C ILE A 4 6.74 9.06 -10.54
N LYS A 5 7.95 8.94 -11.04
CA LYS A 5 8.56 7.65 -11.39
C LYS A 5 9.39 7.13 -10.22
N LEU A 6 9.00 5.98 -9.68
CA LEU A 6 9.73 5.31 -8.61
C LEU A 6 11.06 4.73 -9.12
N SER A 7 11.96 4.35 -8.21
CA SER A 7 13.30 3.84 -8.54
C SER A 7 13.29 2.58 -9.41
N ASN A 8 12.22 1.79 -9.36
CA ASN A 8 12.02 0.60 -10.20
C ASN A 8 11.28 0.90 -11.52
N GLY A 9 10.96 2.15 -11.79
CA GLY A 9 10.27 2.58 -13.01
C GLY A 9 8.74 2.61 -12.94
N VAL A 10 8.13 2.15 -11.84
CA VAL A 10 6.69 2.23 -11.63
C VAL A 10 6.25 3.70 -11.55
N GLU A 11 5.21 4.04 -12.29
CA GLU A 11 4.62 5.36 -12.32
C GLU A 11 3.54 5.50 -11.25
N MET A 12 3.74 6.45 -10.32
CA MET A 12 2.85 6.73 -9.20
C MET A 12 2.22 8.11 -9.37
N PRO A 13 0.89 8.25 -9.27
CA PRO A 13 0.24 9.57 -9.23
C PRO A 13 0.78 10.42 -8.07
N GLN A 14 1.03 11.70 -8.33
CA GLN A 14 1.53 12.62 -7.30
C GLN A 14 0.46 12.96 -6.25
N LEU A 15 -0.82 12.93 -6.63
CA LEU A 15 -1.95 13.20 -5.76
C LEU A 15 -2.78 11.94 -5.57
N GLY A 16 -3.05 11.58 -4.32
CA GLY A 16 -3.89 10.46 -3.94
C GLY A 16 -5.01 10.86 -2.98
N TYR A 17 -6.01 9.99 -2.86
CA TYR A 17 -7.08 10.08 -1.90
C TYR A 17 -6.88 9.05 -0.78
N GLY A 18 -6.72 9.52 0.46
CA GLY A 18 -6.55 8.67 1.64
C GLY A 18 -7.89 8.39 2.33
N VAL A 19 -8.06 7.15 2.80
CA VAL A 19 -9.27 6.71 3.50
C VAL A 19 -9.06 6.45 4.99
N TYR A 20 -8.02 7.05 5.57
CA TYR A 20 -7.85 7.03 7.02
C TYR A 20 -9.05 7.72 7.70
N GLN A 21 -9.59 7.12 8.78
CA GLN A 21 -10.79 7.57 9.48
C GLN A 21 -12.10 7.57 8.65
N VAL A 22 -12.09 7.03 7.45
CA VAL A 22 -13.31 6.72 6.71
C VAL A 22 -13.83 5.36 7.18
N THR A 23 -15.07 5.30 7.66
CA THR A 23 -15.63 4.05 8.19
C THR A 23 -15.78 2.99 7.09
N PRO A 24 -15.77 1.68 7.43
CA PRO A 24 -15.96 0.62 6.44
C PRO A 24 -17.25 0.78 5.62
N GLU A 25 -18.33 1.28 6.26
CA GLU A 25 -19.64 1.48 5.64
C GLU A 25 -19.62 2.61 4.61
N GLU A 26 -18.84 3.67 4.86
CA GLU A 26 -18.75 4.84 3.98
C GLU A 26 -17.68 4.71 2.90
N CYS A 27 -16.71 3.83 3.12
CA CYS A 27 -15.50 3.76 2.30
C CYS A 27 -15.79 3.57 0.82
N GLU A 28 -16.70 2.65 0.46
CA GLU A 28 -17.05 2.39 -0.93
C GLU A 28 -17.60 3.66 -1.62
N ARG A 29 -18.49 4.40 -0.95
CA ARG A 29 -19.04 5.66 -1.48
C ARG A 29 -17.93 6.72 -1.63
N CYS A 30 -17.14 6.95 -0.59
CA CYS A 30 -16.09 7.97 -0.62
C CYS A 30 -15.04 7.71 -1.70
N VAL A 31 -14.64 6.45 -1.89
CA VAL A 31 -13.70 6.07 -2.95
C VAL A 31 -14.34 6.22 -4.34
N SER A 32 -15.61 5.85 -4.49
CA SER A 32 -16.35 6.06 -5.76
C SER A 32 -16.44 7.52 -6.12
N ASP A 33 -16.73 8.40 -5.15
CA ASP A 33 -16.75 9.85 -5.34
C ASP A 33 -15.38 10.38 -5.76
N ALA A 34 -14.29 9.93 -5.08
CA ALA A 34 -12.93 10.31 -5.42
C ALA A 34 -12.54 9.89 -6.86
N LEU A 35 -12.86 8.66 -7.25
CA LEU A 35 -12.59 8.17 -8.61
C LEU A 35 -13.39 8.96 -9.66
N SER A 36 -14.63 9.34 -9.36
CA SER A 36 -15.51 10.09 -10.28
C SER A 36 -14.98 11.48 -10.57
N VAL A 37 -14.35 12.15 -9.60
CA VAL A 37 -13.74 13.48 -9.76
C VAL A 37 -12.28 13.43 -10.27
N GLY A 38 -11.77 12.24 -10.61
CA GLY A 38 -10.50 12.09 -11.31
C GLY A 38 -9.31 11.65 -10.46
N TYR A 39 -9.48 11.32 -9.18
CA TYR A 39 -8.41 10.63 -8.44
C TYR A 39 -8.11 9.27 -9.07
N ARG A 40 -6.84 8.90 -9.08
CA ARG A 40 -6.35 7.61 -9.60
C ARG A 40 -5.39 6.91 -8.64
N MET A 41 -5.14 7.48 -7.46
CA MET A 41 -4.43 6.83 -6.37
C MET A 41 -5.32 6.81 -5.13
N ILE A 42 -5.51 5.62 -4.56
CA ILE A 42 -6.28 5.40 -3.33
C ILE A 42 -5.34 4.80 -2.28
N ASP A 43 -5.27 5.46 -1.13
CA ASP A 43 -4.40 5.06 -0.02
C ASP A 43 -5.25 4.52 1.14
N THR A 44 -5.06 3.24 1.46
CA THR A 44 -5.66 2.54 2.58
C THR A 44 -4.59 1.85 3.45
N ALA A 45 -5.00 1.05 4.41
CA ALA A 45 -4.14 0.20 5.23
C ALA A 45 -4.95 -0.92 5.90
N GLN A 46 -4.28 -2.01 6.28
CA GLN A 46 -4.90 -3.09 7.07
C GLN A 46 -5.54 -2.57 8.37
N ALA A 47 -4.86 -1.62 9.04
CA ALA A 47 -5.34 -1.00 10.28
C ALA A 47 -6.61 -0.14 10.12
N TYR A 48 -6.98 0.26 8.90
CA TYR A 48 -8.17 1.07 8.68
C TYR A 48 -9.44 0.23 8.55
N HIS A 49 -9.32 -1.09 8.39
CA HIS A 49 -10.42 -2.06 8.28
C HIS A 49 -11.38 -1.76 7.12
N ASN A 50 -10.94 -1.04 6.10
CA ASN A 50 -11.79 -0.59 4.99
C ASN A 50 -11.30 -1.00 3.59
N GLU A 51 -10.29 -1.89 3.52
CA GLU A 51 -9.76 -2.42 2.25
C GLU A 51 -10.84 -3.03 1.36
N GLU A 52 -11.85 -3.71 1.94
CA GLU A 52 -12.96 -4.29 1.16
C GLU A 52 -13.81 -3.20 0.48
N GLY A 53 -14.03 -2.07 1.15
CA GLY A 53 -14.73 -0.92 0.59
C GLY A 53 -13.98 -0.33 -0.61
N VAL A 54 -12.65 -0.20 -0.49
CA VAL A 54 -11.78 0.22 -1.60
C VAL A 54 -11.89 -0.74 -2.78
N GLY A 55 -11.76 -2.06 -2.53
CA GLY A 55 -11.85 -3.08 -3.57
C GLY A 55 -13.19 -3.03 -4.33
N ARG A 56 -14.31 -2.95 -3.60
CA ARG A 56 -15.64 -2.83 -4.22
C ARG A 56 -15.79 -1.57 -5.06
N ALA A 57 -15.33 -0.43 -4.57
CA ALA A 57 -15.40 0.84 -5.30
C ALA A 57 -14.61 0.80 -6.60
N VAL A 58 -13.35 0.32 -6.54
CA VAL A 58 -12.50 0.19 -7.74
C VAL A 58 -13.15 -0.75 -8.76
N LYS A 59 -13.64 -1.92 -8.33
CA LYS A 59 -14.27 -2.88 -9.21
C LYS A 59 -15.55 -2.36 -9.88
N LYS A 60 -16.36 -1.57 -9.14
CA LYS A 60 -17.61 -0.99 -9.65
C LYS A 60 -17.40 0.25 -10.52
N SER A 61 -16.24 0.90 -10.43
CA SER A 61 -15.98 2.18 -11.11
C SER A 61 -15.99 2.08 -12.64
N GLY A 62 -15.77 0.89 -13.20
CA GLY A 62 -15.58 0.68 -14.63
C GLY A 62 -14.24 1.19 -15.17
N ILE A 63 -13.38 1.73 -14.30
CA ILE A 63 -12.00 2.15 -14.64
C ILE A 63 -11.13 0.90 -14.71
N ALA A 64 -10.25 0.80 -15.71
CA ALA A 64 -9.34 -0.32 -15.81
C ALA A 64 -8.43 -0.40 -14.58
N ARG A 65 -8.15 -1.62 -14.07
CA ARG A 65 -7.38 -1.80 -12.81
C ARG A 65 -5.99 -1.16 -12.87
N ASP A 66 -5.36 -1.18 -14.02
CA ASP A 66 -4.04 -0.60 -14.27
C ASP A 66 -4.04 0.94 -14.33
N GLU A 67 -5.20 1.56 -14.45
CA GLU A 67 -5.36 3.01 -14.33
C GLU A 67 -5.54 3.49 -12.88
N VAL A 68 -5.73 2.57 -11.91
CA VAL A 68 -5.89 2.91 -10.49
C VAL A 68 -4.69 2.42 -9.71
N PHE A 69 -4.01 3.32 -8.99
CA PHE A 69 -2.88 3.03 -8.13
C PHE A 69 -3.37 2.81 -6.69
N ILE A 70 -3.26 1.59 -6.18
CA ILE A 70 -3.70 1.23 -4.82
C ILE A 70 -2.48 1.15 -3.91
N VAL A 71 -2.54 1.89 -2.78
CA VAL A 71 -1.58 1.81 -1.68
C VAL A 71 -2.25 1.12 -0.50
N SER A 72 -1.59 0.13 0.09
CA SER A 72 -1.97 -0.43 1.39
C SER A 72 -0.74 -0.59 2.29
N LYS A 73 -0.96 -0.96 3.56
CA LYS A 73 0.11 -1.01 4.56
C LYS A 73 -0.10 -2.21 5.48
N ILE A 74 0.98 -2.97 5.75
CA ILE A 74 0.96 -4.04 6.74
C ILE A 74 0.97 -3.42 8.14
N TRP A 75 0.00 -3.80 8.97
CA TRP A 75 -0.04 -3.35 10.35
C TRP A 75 0.89 -4.15 11.26
N ILE A 76 1.37 -3.54 12.33
CA ILE A 76 2.37 -4.10 13.24
C ILE A 76 1.99 -5.46 13.85
N SER A 77 0.71 -5.76 14.06
CA SER A 77 0.26 -7.06 14.54
C SER A 77 0.54 -8.21 13.56
N ASN A 78 0.72 -7.87 12.28
CA ASN A 78 1.02 -8.79 11.19
C ASN A 78 2.50 -8.81 10.82
N TYR A 79 3.38 -8.22 11.63
CA TYR A 79 4.83 -8.25 11.39
C TYR A 79 5.42 -9.62 11.74
N GLY A 80 6.61 -9.89 11.19
CA GLY A 80 7.22 -11.20 11.06
C GLY A 80 6.90 -11.83 9.71
N TYR A 81 7.79 -12.68 9.20
CA TYR A 81 7.73 -13.19 7.82
C TYR A 81 6.41 -13.89 7.49
N GLU A 82 6.04 -14.93 8.25
CA GLU A 82 4.86 -15.76 7.95
C GLU A 82 3.54 -14.97 8.09
N LYS A 83 3.43 -14.14 9.13
CA LYS A 83 2.24 -13.31 9.32
C LYS A 83 2.10 -12.26 8.23
N ALA A 84 3.20 -11.61 7.87
CA ALA A 84 3.19 -10.60 6.82
C ALA A 84 2.79 -11.22 5.47
N LYS A 85 3.37 -12.37 5.11
CA LYS A 85 3.02 -13.13 3.91
C LYS A 85 1.52 -13.44 3.84
N THR A 86 0.96 -14.02 4.90
CA THR A 86 -0.47 -14.31 4.99
C THR A 86 -1.31 -13.04 4.88
N SER A 87 -0.89 -11.95 5.54
CA SER A 87 -1.62 -10.68 5.54
C SER A 87 -1.61 -9.96 4.19
N ILE A 88 -0.57 -10.15 3.38
CA ILE A 88 -0.52 -9.64 2.00
C ILE A 88 -1.59 -10.33 1.15
N ASP A 89 -1.68 -11.67 1.22
CA ASP A 89 -2.69 -12.43 0.49
C ASP A 89 -4.11 -12.04 0.93
N GLU A 90 -4.30 -11.79 2.22
CA GLU A 90 -5.58 -11.30 2.76
C GLU A 90 -5.93 -9.89 2.25
N SER A 91 -4.96 -8.97 2.16
CA SER A 91 -5.16 -7.64 1.58
C SER A 91 -5.54 -7.73 0.10
N LEU A 92 -4.88 -8.58 -0.68
CA LEU A 92 -5.25 -8.84 -2.09
C LEU A 92 -6.69 -9.33 -2.22
N ARG A 93 -7.10 -10.28 -1.35
CA ARG A 93 -8.47 -10.80 -1.31
C ARG A 93 -9.48 -9.69 -0.99
N LYS A 94 -9.23 -8.87 0.03
CA LYS A 94 -10.09 -7.76 0.44
C LYS A 94 -10.20 -6.69 -0.65
N LEU A 95 -9.09 -6.33 -1.26
CA LEU A 95 -9.03 -5.38 -2.36
C LEU A 95 -9.56 -5.94 -3.68
N GLN A 96 -9.89 -7.25 -3.75
CA GLN A 96 -10.41 -7.93 -4.93
C GLN A 96 -9.53 -7.75 -6.17
N THR A 97 -8.22 -7.86 -6.01
CA THR A 97 -7.22 -7.62 -7.05
C THR A 97 -6.10 -8.65 -7.01
N GLU A 98 -5.47 -8.90 -8.14
CA GLU A 98 -4.32 -9.82 -8.24
C GLU A 98 -2.99 -9.18 -7.82
N TYR A 99 -2.94 -7.83 -7.78
CA TYR A 99 -1.74 -7.10 -7.35
C TYR A 99 -2.09 -5.80 -6.63
N ILE A 100 -1.18 -5.34 -5.77
CA ILE A 100 -1.19 -4.02 -5.13
C ILE A 100 -0.06 -3.18 -5.72
N ASP A 101 -0.32 -1.91 -6.04
CA ASP A 101 0.67 -1.05 -6.69
C ASP A 101 1.79 -0.65 -5.74
N LEU A 102 1.47 -0.37 -4.47
CA LEU A 102 2.46 -0.06 -3.43
C LEU A 102 2.03 -0.64 -2.09
N MET A 103 2.88 -1.48 -1.49
CA MET A 103 2.67 -1.99 -0.14
C MET A 103 3.76 -1.50 0.79
N LEU A 104 3.36 -0.96 1.95
CA LEU A 104 4.25 -0.36 2.92
C LEU A 104 4.27 -1.14 4.24
N LEU A 105 5.39 -1.13 4.95
CA LEU A 105 5.37 -1.34 6.39
C LEU A 105 4.82 -0.08 7.06
N HIS A 106 3.75 -0.21 7.85
CA HIS A 106 3.02 0.95 8.39
C HIS A 106 3.81 1.72 9.45
N GLN A 107 4.64 1.03 10.25
CA GLN A 107 5.38 1.59 11.38
C GLN A 107 6.77 0.92 11.51
N PRO A 108 7.78 1.58 12.11
CA PRO A 108 9.13 1.07 12.25
C PRO A 108 9.36 0.14 13.45
N PHE A 109 8.31 -0.55 13.93
CA PHE A 109 8.36 -1.34 15.17
C PHE A 109 8.38 -2.85 14.90
N CYS A 110 8.50 -3.65 15.96
CA CYS A 110 8.42 -5.12 15.94
C CYS A 110 9.43 -5.77 14.96
N ASP A 111 9.12 -7.00 14.51
CA ASP A 111 9.94 -7.70 13.50
C ASP A 111 9.72 -7.14 12.08
N ARG A 112 10.17 -5.89 11.88
CA ARG A 112 10.12 -5.22 10.58
C ARG A 112 10.95 -5.92 9.51
N TYR A 113 12.03 -6.58 9.88
CA TYR A 113 12.89 -7.30 8.93
C TYR A 113 12.20 -8.53 8.38
N GLY A 114 11.55 -9.34 9.24
CA GLY A 114 10.75 -10.47 8.79
C GLY A 114 9.61 -10.03 7.88
N ALA A 115 8.89 -8.97 8.27
CA ALA A 115 7.81 -8.41 7.46
C ALA A 115 8.31 -7.85 6.11
N TYR A 116 9.47 -7.19 6.10
CA TYR A 116 10.03 -6.65 4.86
C TYR A 116 10.49 -7.75 3.90
N ARG A 117 11.07 -8.86 4.40
CA ARG A 117 11.38 -10.03 3.56
C ARG A 117 10.14 -10.61 2.88
N ALA A 118 8.99 -10.62 3.57
CA ALA A 118 7.73 -11.02 2.95
C ALA A 118 7.28 -10.04 1.84
N LEU A 119 7.48 -8.73 2.03
CA LEU A 119 7.27 -7.75 0.96
C LEU A 119 8.18 -8.00 -0.25
N GLU A 120 9.46 -8.27 -0.03
CA GLU A 120 10.41 -8.57 -1.10
C GLU A 120 10.03 -9.82 -1.90
N GLU A 121 9.55 -10.87 -1.22
CA GLU A 121 9.07 -12.09 -1.88
C GLU A 121 7.83 -11.80 -2.72
N ALA A 122 6.81 -11.17 -2.14
CA ALA A 122 5.59 -10.81 -2.85
C ALA A 122 5.86 -9.84 -4.04
N TYR A 123 6.86 -8.98 -3.92
CA TYR A 123 7.34 -8.13 -5.03
C TYR A 123 7.96 -8.99 -6.15
N ARG A 124 8.81 -9.95 -5.83
CA ARG A 124 9.41 -10.86 -6.83
C ARG A 124 8.37 -11.77 -7.50
N GLU A 125 7.29 -12.13 -6.77
CA GLU A 125 6.16 -12.89 -7.28
C GLU A 125 5.20 -12.06 -8.15
N GLY A 126 5.38 -10.74 -8.22
CA GLY A 126 4.51 -9.85 -8.99
C GLY A 126 3.19 -9.47 -8.29
N LYS A 127 2.98 -9.91 -7.06
CA LYS A 127 1.83 -9.52 -6.22
C LYS A 127 1.88 -8.04 -5.81
N LEU A 128 3.08 -7.47 -5.72
CA LEU A 128 3.33 -6.06 -5.37
C LEU A 128 4.15 -5.41 -6.48
N ARG A 129 3.71 -4.27 -7.00
CA ARG A 129 4.46 -3.53 -8.05
C ARG A 129 5.57 -2.67 -7.48
N ALA A 130 5.39 -2.19 -6.24
CA ALA A 130 6.38 -1.44 -5.48
C ALA A 130 6.24 -1.73 -3.99
N ILE A 131 7.34 -1.59 -3.25
CA ILE A 131 7.39 -1.79 -1.81
C ILE A 131 8.09 -0.63 -1.12
N GLY A 132 7.73 -0.37 0.13
CA GLY A 132 8.31 0.71 0.90
C GLY A 132 7.95 0.67 2.37
N VAL A 133 8.04 1.81 3.01
CA VAL A 133 7.82 1.97 4.45
C VAL A 133 7.00 3.22 4.74
N SER A 134 6.50 3.34 5.96
CA SER A 134 5.78 4.50 6.45
C SER A 134 6.23 4.82 7.87
N ASN A 135 6.34 6.11 8.19
CA ASN A 135 6.75 6.63 9.49
C ASN A 135 8.19 6.22 9.92
N PHE A 136 9.06 5.88 8.98
CA PHE A 136 10.44 5.58 9.26
C PHE A 136 11.25 6.87 9.34
N TYR A 137 11.79 7.19 10.53
CA TYR A 137 12.78 8.25 10.70
C TYR A 137 14.09 7.86 10.02
N PRO A 138 15.01 8.81 9.78
CA PRO A 138 16.22 8.55 9.00
C PRO A 138 17.08 7.39 9.50
N ASP A 139 17.19 7.20 10.81
CA ASP A 139 17.93 6.11 11.43
C ASP A 139 17.32 4.73 11.11
N HIS A 140 16.00 4.58 11.28
CA HIS A 140 15.26 3.36 10.94
C HIS A 140 15.27 3.07 9.44
N LEU A 141 15.17 4.12 8.61
CA LEU A 141 15.19 3.97 7.17
C LEU A 141 16.56 3.51 6.67
N ILE A 142 17.64 4.13 7.14
CA ILE A 142 19.01 3.78 6.78
C ILE A 142 19.33 2.36 7.24
N ASP A 143 18.96 2.01 8.48
CA ASP A 143 19.17 0.69 9.05
C ASP A 143 18.48 -0.39 8.19
N LEU A 144 17.18 -0.23 7.90
CA LEU A 144 16.46 -1.18 7.05
C LEU A 144 17.07 -1.25 5.65
N ALA A 145 17.26 -0.08 4.99
CA ALA A 145 17.76 -0.03 3.63
C ALA A 145 19.18 -0.61 3.48
N SER A 146 19.99 -0.61 4.54
CA SER A 146 21.33 -1.22 4.52
C SER A 146 21.31 -2.73 4.59
N ASN A 147 20.21 -3.35 5.05
CA ASN A 147 20.10 -4.76 5.38
C ASN A 147 19.05 -5.53 4.57
N VAL A 148 18.53 -4.95 3.47
CA VAL A 148 17.54 -5.59 2.58
C VAL A 148 18.03 -5.56 1.13
N ASP A 149 17.56 -6.53 0.32
CA ASP A 149 17.94 -6.63 -1.09
C ASP A 149 17.24 -5.56 -1.95
N VAL A 150 15.91 -5.45 -1.81
CA VAL A 150 15.10 -4.47 -2.52
C VAL A 150 14.90 -3.26 -1.61
N LYS A 151 15.53 -2.14 -1.95
CA LYS A 151 15.43 -0.92 -1.15
C LYS A 151 14.00 -0.37 -1.11
N PRO A 152 13.57 0.22 0.02
CA PRO A 152 12.30 0.94 0.06
C PRO A 152 12.24 2.01 -1.04
N MET A 153 11.17 1.98 -1.85
CA MET A 153 10.98 2.93 -2.96
C MET A 153 10.25 4.18 -2.51
N VAL A 154 9.51 4.07 -1.41
CA VAL A 154 8.71 5.14 -0.80
C VAL A 154 8.88 5.08 0.71
N ASN A 155 8.97 6.24 1.35
CA ASN A 155 8.73 6.41 2.78
C ASN A 155 7.60 7.43 2.95
N GLN A 156 6.43 6.96 3.36
CA GLN A 156 5.27 7.83 3.59
C GLN A 156 5.32 8.39 5.01
N VAL A 157 5.36 9.70 5.14
CA VAL A 157 5.39 10.41 6.42
C VAL A 157 4.31 11.48 6.48
N GLU A 158 3.84 11.78 7.69
CA GLU A 158 2.97 12.90 7.94
C GLU A 158 3.80 14.20 7.93
N THR A 159 3.33 15.21 7.20
CA THR A 159 3.98 16.52 7.09
C THR A 159 3.01 17.62 7.47
N HIS A 160 3.44 18.56 8.31
CA HIS A 160 2.65 19.71 8.79
C HIS A 160 3.25 21.03 8.31
#